data_8325868f20e597138f533d36ec3db8a1
#
_entry.id   8325868f20e597138f533d36ec3db8a1
#
_cell.length_a   1.000
_cell.length_b   1.000
_cell.length_c   1.000
_cell.angle_alpha   90.00
_cell.angle_beta   90.00
_cell.angle_gamma   90.00
#
_symmetry.space_group_name_H-M   'P 1'
#
loop_
_entity.id
_entity.type
_entity.pdbx_description
1 polymer ?
#
loop_
_entity_poly.entity_id
_entity_poly.type
_entity_poly.pdbx_seq_one_letter_code
_entity_poly.pdbx_strand_id
1 'polypeptide(L)'
;MIKKLTPLLISTITTALLFHGCSSSLVAYSNLKQENEILKIKRIGVLPFVNESGKRGAGEIVANIFISVIFKSGIFDVEERGNIERFLLNEKVKNVNAMDIEQIKRLGERLNIDAIFVGTVEEFSGSDKGDRSTTPIVGIRVRLIDIKTGKIVWMVRHKRRGEDYVTVFNFGRIRSISALTKKVVSEVIDTIK
;
A
#
# COMPACT_ATOMS: atom_id res chain seq x y z
N MET A 1 -39.25 -31.69 -35.19
CA MET A 1 -38.68 -30.33 -35.44
C MET A 1 -37.85 -29.79 -34.23
N ILE A 2 -37.02 -30.62 -33.59
CA ILE A 2 -36.29 -30.21 -32.32
C ILE A 2 -34.76 -30.33 -32.46
N LYS A 3 -34.21 -30.73 -33.61
CA LYS A 3 -32.77 -31.03 -33.77
C LYS A 3 -31.87 -29.86 -34.23
N LYS A 4 -32.36 -28.64 -34.42
CA LYS A 4 -31.54 -27.49 -34.91
C LYS A 4 -31.30 -26.34 -33.91
N LEU A 5 -31.82 -26.42 -32.67
CA LEU A 5 -31.62 -25.35 -31.65
C LEU A 5 -30.41 -25.54 -30.72
N THR A 6 -29.91 -26.78 -30.63
CA THR A 6 -28.81 -27.12 -29.71
C THR A 6 -27.44 -26.51 -30.05
N PRO A 7 -27.02 -26.37 -31.33
CA PRO A 7 -25.71 -25.78 -31.63
C PRO A 7 -25.65 -24.25 -31.42
N LEU A 8 -26.79 -23.56 -31.49
CA LEU A 8 -26.84 -22.08 -31.30
C LEU A 8 -26.71 -21.69 -29.83
N LEU A 9 -27.27 -22.48 -28.93
CA LEU A 9 -27.20 -22.27 -27.49
C LEU A 9 -25.79 -22.55 -26.93
N ILE A 10 -25.08 -23.53 -27.47
CA ILE A 10 -23.71 -23.88 -27.07
C ILE A 10 -22.72 -22.79 -27.53
N SER A 11 -22.94 -22.20 -28.72
CA SER A 11 -22.09 -21.13 -29.25
C SER A 11 -22.17 -19.84 -28.40
N THR A 12 -23.34 -19.50 -27.87
CA THR A 12 -23.51 -18.29 -27.03
C THR A 12 -22.90 -18.41 -25.62
N ILE A 13 -22.87 -19.62 -25.07
CA ILE A 13 -22.27 -19.89 -23.76
C ILE A 13 -20.73 -19.86 -23.84
N THR A 14 -20.13 -20.31 -24.94
CA THR A 14 -18.66 -20.31 -25.10
C THR A 14 -18.10 -18.91 -25.28
N THR A 15 -18.84 -17.95 -25.82
CA THR A 15 -18.39 -16.56 -26.01
C THR A 15 -18.43 -15.76 -24.71
N ALA A 16 -19.25 -16.13 -23.73
CA ALA A 16 -19.36 -15.42 -22.44
C ALA A 16 -18.19 -15.68 -21.46
N LEU A 17 -17.37 -16.70 -21.72
CA LEU A 17 -16.26 -17.10 -20.82
C LEU A 17 -14.92 -16.39 -21.09
N LEU A 18 -14.82 -15.52 -22.11
CA LEU A 18 -13.55 -14.89 -22.51
C LEU A 18 -13.32 -13.48 -21.93
N PHE A 19 -14.23 -12.94 -21.11
CA PHE A 19 -14.06 -11.64 -20.46
C PHE A 19 -13.57 -11.76 -19.01
N HIS A 20 -12.53 -12.56 -18.76
CA HIS A 20 -11.80 -12.45 -17.51
C HIS A 20 -10.75 -11.36 -17.67
N GLY A 21 -11.12 -10.13 -17.30
CA GLY A 21 -10.25 -8.97 -17.32
C GLY A 21 -9.00 -9.20 -16.47
N CYS A 22 -7.84 -8.79 -16.98
CA CYS A 22 -6.59 -8.75 -16.23
C CYS A 22 -6.76 -7.98 -14.93
N SER A 23 -6.87 -8.68 -13.83
CA SER A 23 -6.74 -8.12 -12.49
C SER A 23 -5.28 -7.69 -12.29
N SER A 24 -5.03 -6.40 -12.09
CA SER A 24 -3.71 -5.91 -11.71
C SER A 24 -3.32 -6.56 -10.37
N SER A 25 -2.29 -7.40 -10.41
CA SER A 25 -1.90 -8.21 -9.27
C SER A 25 -1.28 -7.36 -8.16
N LEU A 26 -1.86 -7.44 -6.97
CA LEU A 26 -1.17 -7.11 -5.73
C LEU A 26 -0.01 -8.12 -5.57
N VAL A 27 1.22 -7.63 -5.47
CA VAL A 27 2.37 -8.49 -5.21
C VAL A 27 2.76 -8.28 -3.75
N ALA A 28 2.26 -9.15 -2.88
CA ALA A 28 2.70 -9.22 -1.48
C ALA A 28 3.75 -10.32 -1.32
N TYR A 29 4.86 -10.00 -0.67
CA TYR A 29 5.91 -10.96 -0.35
C TYR A 29 5.95 -11.15 1.16
N SER A 30 5.26 -12.17 1.66
CA SER A 30 5.48 -12.71 3.00
C SER A 30 5.77 -14.21 2.89
N ASN A 31 6.53 -14.76 3.82
CA ASN A 31 6.69 -16.20 3.93
C ASN A 31 6.23 -16.66 5.32
N LEU A 32 5.78 -17.92 5.45
CA LEU A 32 5.22 -18.50 6.67
C LEU A 32 6.11 -18.33 7.91
N LYS A 33 7.43 -18.28 7.75
CA LYS A 33 8.36 -18.06 8.84
C LYS A 33 8.32 -16.61 9.36
N GLN A 34 8.01 -15.67 8.48
CA GLN A 34 7.92 -14.24 8.80
C GLN A 34 6.56 -13.87 9.42
N GLU A 35 5.48 -14.61 9.15
CA GLU A 35 4.18 -14.38 9.79
C GLU A 35 4.27 -14.50 11.32
N ASN A 36 5.00 -15.50 11.83
CA ASN A 36 5.23 -15.64 13.27
C ASN A 36 6.03 -14.47 13.88
N GLU A 37 6.87 -13.79 13.11
CA GLU A 37 7.59 -12.60 13.57
C GLU A 37 6.67 -11.38 13.60
N ILE A 38 5.78 -11.23 12.62
CA ILE A 38 4.78 -10.15 12.58
C ILE A 38 3.85 -10.20 13.78
N LEU A 39 3.41 -11.40 14.19
CA LEU A 39 2.54 -11.58 15.36
C LEU A 39 3.16 -11.12 16.69
N LYS A 40 4.48 -11.00 16.78
CA LYS A 40 5.19 -10.50 17.96
C LYS A 40 5.27 -8.98 18.01
N ILE A 41 5.04 -8.30 16.89
CA ILE A 41 5.11 -6.86 16.77
C ILE A 41 3.83 -6.26 17.34
N LYS A 42 3.97 -5.38 18.32
CA LYS A 42 2.85 -4.66 18.95
C LYS A 42 2.86 -3.20 18.60
N ARG A 43 4.00 -2.53 18.70
CA ARG A 43 4.13 -1.09 18.49
C ARG A 43 5.05 -0.79 17.32
N ILE A 44 4.59 0.08 16.44
CA ILE A 44 5.29 0.41 15.18
C ILE A 44 5.53 1.90 15.02
N GLY A 45 6.59 2.23 14.30
CA GLY A 45 6.80 3.57 13.75
C GLY A 45 6.58 3.59 12.24
N VAL A 46 6.04 4.69 11.73
CA VAL A 46 5.92 4.92 10.29
C VAL A 46 6.88 6.03 9.89
N LEU A 47 7.93 5.70 9.14
CA LEU A 47 8.89 6.68 8.66
C LEU A 47 8.28 7.53 7.52
N PRO A 48 8.79 8.74 7.27
CA PRO A 48 8.40 9.51 6.09
C PRO A 48 8.59 8.69 4.82
N PHE A 49 7.60 8.69 3.91
CA PHE A 49 7.71 7.97 2.66
C PHE A 49 8.60 8.72 1.67
N VAL A 50 9.54 8.01 1.07
CA VAL A 50 10.36 8.55 -0.02
C VAL A 50 9.49 8.77 -1.24
N ASN A 51 9.65 9.91 -1.90
CA ASN A 51 8.85 10.28 -3.07
C ASN A 51 9.68 10.15 -4.35
N GLU A 52 9.39 9.14 -5.15
CA GLU A 52 9.96 8.89 -6.48
C GLU A 52 8.98 9.26 -7.60
N SER A 53 7.73 9.66 -7.27
CA SER A 53 6.67 9.94 -8.25
C SER A 53 6.85 11.26 -9.00
N GLY A 54 7.76 12.12 -8.58
CA GLY A 54 7.93 13.48 -9.11
C GLY A 54 6.83 14.48 -8.69
N LYS A 55 5.73 14.05 -8.07
CA LYS A 55 4.66 14.93 -7.59
C LYS A 55 4.99 15.47 -6.21
N ARG A 56 5.16 16.79 -6.09
CA ARG A 56 5.49 17.45 -4.81
C ARG A 56 4.52 17.03 -3.70
N GLY A 57 5.05 16.66 -2.53
CA GLY A 57 4.28 16.32 -1.35
C GLY A 57 3.65 14.90 -1.36
N ALA A 58 3.80 14.11 -2.43
CA ALA A 58 3.18 12.80 -2.52
C ALA A 58 3.60 11.86 -1.37
N GLY A 59 4.89 11.85 -1.01
CA GLY A 59 5.38 11.03 0.11
C GLY A 59 4.69 11.36 1.43
N GLU A 60 4.53 12.65 1.73
CA GLU A 60 3.85 13.11 2.94
C GLU A 60 2.35 12.77 2.93
N ILE A 61 1.67 13.01 1.81
CA ILE A 61 0.24 12.70 1.65
C ILE A 61 0.00 11.22 1.87
N VAL A 62 0.79 10.36 1.23
CA VAL A 62 0.63 8.90 1.33
C VAL A 62 0.98 8.41 2.73
N ALA A 63 2.05 8.90 3.36
CA ALA A 63 2.42 8.54 4.72
C ALA A 63 1.33 8.91 5.74
N ASN A 64 0.71 10.08 5.63
CA ASN A 64 -0.39 10.50 6.50
C ASN A 64 -1.63 9.61 6.32
N ILE A 65 -1.95 9.25 5.10
CA ILE A 65 -3.06 8.32 4.81
C ILE A 65 -2.71 6.92 5.36
N PHE A 66 -1.47 6.46 5.20
CA PHE A 66 -1.00 5.17 5.71
C PHE A 66 -1.12 5.11 7.23
N ILE A 67 -0.63 6.13 7.95
CA ILE A 67 -0.78 6.24 9.41
C ILE A 67 -2.25 6.17 9.81
N SER A 68 -3.12 6.91 9.14
CA SER A 68 -4.55 6.94 9.45
C SER A 68 -5.23 5.59 9.25
N VAL A 69 -4.88 4.86 8.18
CA VAL A 69 -5.50 3.56 7.88
C VAL A 69 -4.96 2.47 8.80
N ILE A 70 -3.63 2.43 9.05
CA ILE A 70 -3.04 1.43 9.97
C ILE A 70 -3.51 1.64 11.40
N PHE A 71 -3.61 2.88 11.88
CA PHE A 71 -4.17 3.20 13.18
C PHE A 71 -5.63 2.73 13.30
N LYS A 72 -6.46 3.01 12.27
CA LYS A 72 -7.86 2.57 12.25
C LYS A 72 -8.00 1.05 12.20
N SER A 73 -7.06 0.33 11.62
CA SER A 73 -7.10 -1.14 11.53
C SER A 73 -6.98 -1.82 12.91
N GLY A 74 -6.35 -1.15 13.89
CA GLY A 74 -6.12 -1.69 15.23
C GLY A 74 -5.13 -2.87 15.27
N ILE A 75 -4.38 -3.14 14.18
CA ILE A 75 -3.42 -4.25 14.12
C ILE A 75 -2.20 -3.96 15.00
N PHE A 76 -1.79 -2.68 15.06
CA PHE A 76 -0.61 -2.23 15.81
C PHE A 76 -0.91 -0.95 16.59
N ASP A 77 -0.19 -0.75 17.68
CA ASP A 77 -0.05 0.56 18.31
C ASP A 77 0.90 1.42 17.47
N VAL A 78 0.46 2.61 17.09
CA VAL A 78 1.22 3.48 16.17
C VAL A 78 1.90 4.60 16.97
N GLU A 79 3.24 4.70 16.82
CA GLU A 79 4.01 5.80 17.39
C GLU A 79 3.66 7.12 16.72
N GLU A 80 3.65 8.19 17.50
CA GLU A 80 3.34 9.53 17.02
C GLU A 80 4.42 10.03 16.04
N ARG A 81 3.97 10.58 14.91
CA ARG A 81 4.83 11.00 13.81
C ARG A 81 5.90 12.03 14.22
N GLY A 82 5.54 13.00 15.07
CA GLY A 82 6.47 14.05 15.51
C GLY A 82 7.64 13.49 16.32
N ASN A 83 7.45 12.39 17.05
CA ASN A 83 8.54 11.73 17.76
C ASN A 83 9.52 11.08 16.78
N ILE A 84 8.99 10.42 15.72
CA ILE A 84 9.81 9.88 14.64
C ILE A 84 10.60 11.00 13.95
N GLU A 85 9.95 12.08 13.54
CA GLU A 85 10.60 13.21 12.86
C GLU A 85 11.68 13.86 13.72
N ARG A 86 11.42 14.05 15.03
CA ARG A 86 12.40 14.57 15.98
C ARG A 86 13.62 13.65 16.10
N PHE A 87 13.42 12.35 16.13
CA PHE A 87 14.52 11.40 16.11
C PHE A 87 15.37 11.54 14.85
N LEU A 88 14.71 11.50 13.66
CA LEU A 88 15.41 11.62 12.39
C LEU A 88 16.23 12.91 12.25
N LEU A 89 15.69 14.04 12.75
CA LEU A 89 16.40 15.31 12.80
C LEU A 89 17.63 15.25 13.71
N ASN A 90 17.49 14.72 14.93
CA ASN A 90 18.57 14.59 15.89
C ASN A 90 19.71 13.68 15.40
N GLU A 91 19.37 12.57 14.76
CA GLU A 91 20.33 11.63 14.18
C GLU A 91 20.84 12.07 12.79
N LYS A 92 20.38 13.23 12.29
CA LYS A 92 20.75 13.79 10.97
C LYS A 92 20.50 12.80 9.82
N VAL A 93 19.44 12.00 9.93
CA VAL A 93 19.05 11.03 8.88
C VAL A 93 18.50 11.79 7.69
N LYS A 94 19.24 11.78 6.58
CA LYS A 94 18.82 12.44 5.32
C LYS A 94 17.98 11.52 4.42
N ASN A 95 18.18 10.22 4.52
CA ASN A 95 17.49 9.23 3.70
C ASN A 95 17.08 8.04 4.57
N VAL A 96 15.78 7.93 4.82
CA VAL A 96 15.21 6.85 5.64
C VAL A 96 15.38 5.46 5.02
N ASN A 97 15.51 5.36 3.69
CA ASN A 97 15.77 4.10 3.01
C ASN A 97 17.22 3.61 3.20
N ALA A 98 18.14 4.49 3.62
CA ALA A 98 19.56 4.22 3.80
C ALA A 98 19.96 4.17 5.28
N MET A 99 19.00 4.10 6.21
CA MET A 99 19.30 3.91 7.63
C MET A 99 20.02 2.58 7.83
N ASP A 100 21.12 2.62 8.58
CA ASP A 100 21.84 1.44 9.00
C ASP A 100 21.14 0.73 10.18
N ILE A 101 21.59 -0.47 10.49
CA ILE A 101 20.99 -1.30 11.55
C ILE A 101 21.12 -0.65 12.93
N GLU A 102 22.21 0.09 13.17
CA GLU A 102 22.43 0.76 14.46
C GLU A 102 21.49 1.95 14.62
N GLN A 103 21.23 2.71 13.56
CA GLN A 103 20.24 3.80 13.57
C GLN A 103 18.82 3.23 13.80
N ILE A 104 18.49 2.09 13.16
CA ILE A 104 17.21 1.40 13.35
C ILE A 104 17.05 0.95 14.81
N LYS A 105 18.06 0.32 15.39
CA LYS A 105 18.04 -0.11 16.80
C LYS A 105 17.87 1.07 17.76
N ARG A 106 18.65 2.15 17.60
CA ARG A 106 18.53 3.35 18.43
C ARG A 106 17.13 3.98 18.33
N LEU A 107 16.51 3.97 17.16
CA LEU A 107 15.14 4.43 16.97
C LEU A 107 14.18 3.58 17.81
N GLY A 108 14.31 2.26 17.73
CA GLY A 108 13.49 1.31 18.49
C GLY A 108 13.62 1.48 20.00
N GLU A 109 14.85 1.58 20.50
CA GLU A 109 15.13 1.77 21.92
C GLU A 109 14.56 3.10 22.44
N ARG A 110 14.80 4.20 21.69
CA ARG A 110 14.39 5.53 22.10
C ARG A 110 12.88 5.73 22.12
N LEU A 111 12.16 5.12 21.18
CA LEU A 111 10.71 5.27 21.03
C LEU A 111 9.93 4.06 21.55
N ASN A 112 10.61 3.02 22.01
CA ASN A 112 10.03 1.77 22.48
C ASN A 112 9.07 1.17 21.44
N ILE A 113 9.56 1.01 20.20
CA ILE A 113 8.83 0.39 19.09
C ILE A 113 9.49 -0.92 18.65
N ASP A 114 8.69 -1.86 18.18
CA ASP A 114 9.16 -3.20 17.78
C ASP A 114 9.57 -3.26 16.30
N ALA A 115 8.93 -2.46 15.46
CA ALA A 115 9.18 -2.45 14.01
C ALA A 115 8.91 -1.07 13.40
N ILE A 116 9.41 -0.86 12.17
CA ILE A 116 9.17 0.35 11.39
C ILE A 116 8.62 0.02 10.01
N PHE A 117 7.66 0.82 9.57
CA PHE A 117 7.27 0.89 8.16
C PHE A 117 8.13 1.89 7.41
N VAL A 118 8.72 1.44 6.31
CA VAL A 118 9.49 2.24 5.37
C VAL A 118 8.81 2.17 4.02
N GLY A 119 8.39 3.33 3.49
CA GLY A 119 7.61 3.40 2.26
C GLY A 119 8.26 4.25 1.17
N THR A 120 7.93 3.92 -0.07
CA THR A 120 8.27 4.70 -1.27
C THR A 120 7.01 4.90 -2.10
N VAL A 121 6.76 6.13 -2.54
CA VAL A 121 5.73 6.47 -3.51
C VAL A 121 6.36 6.47 -4.89
N GLU A 122 6.04 5.45 -5.70
CA GLU A 122 6.61 5.26 -7.03
C GLU A 122 5.84 6.02 -8.10
N GLU A 123 4.50 6.05 -7.97
CA GLU A 123 3.61 6.81 -8.86
C GLU A 123 2.53 7.53 -8.06
N PHE A 124 2.27 8.78 -8.43
CA PHE A 124 1.21 9.58 -7.82
C PHE A 124 0.75 10.65 -8.80
N SER A 125 -0.35 10.41 -9.50
CA SER A 125 -0.91 11.35 -10.46
C SER A 125 -2.42 11.42 -10.36
N GLY A 126 -3.00 12.56 -10.73
CA GLY A 126 -4.42 12.81 -10.65
C GLY A 126 -4.76 14.05 -9.82
N SER A 127 -6.04 14.28 -9.60
CA SER A 127 -6.58 15.45 -8.90
C SER A 127 -7.71 15.05 -7.97
N ASP A 128 -7.88 15.81 -6.88
CA ASP A 128 -9.05 15.69 -6.00
C ASP A 128 -10.27 16.48 -6.53
N LYS A 129 -10.05 17.36 -7.51
CA LYS A 129 -11.13 18.18 -8.10
C LYS A 129 -12.07 17.40 -9.02
N GLY A 130 -11.86 16.09 -9.17
CA GLY A 130 -12.74 15.23 -9.96
C GLY A 130 -12.70 15.52 -11.46
N ASP A 131 -11.55 16.00 -11.96
CA ASP A 131 -11.35 16.20 -13.37
C ASP A 131 -11.60 14.88 -14.13
N ARG A 132 -12.56 14.93 -15.06
CA ARG A 132 -12.95 13.76 -15.85
C ARG A 132 -11.91 13.37 -16.90
N SER A 133 -10.97 14.26 -17.19
CA SER A 133 -9.91 14.06 -18.20
C SER A 133 -8.74 13.25 -17.67
N THR A 134 -8.53 13.17 -16.34
CA THR A 134 -7.40 12.48 -15.73
C THR A 134 -7.84 11.32 -14.85
N THR A 135 -7.33 10.12 -15.15
CA THR A 135 -7.48 8.95 -14.28
C THR A 135 -6.41 8.98 -13.21
N PRO A 136 -6.76 8.97 -11.92
CA PRO A 136 -5.76 8.93 -10.86
C PRO A 136 -5.01 7.60 -10.86
N ILE A 137 -3.71 7.67 -10.53
CA ILE A 137 -2.79 6.52 -10.41
C ILE A 137 -2.03 6.65 -9.11
N VAL A 138 -1.96 5.57 -8.34
CA VAL A 138 -1.16 5.46 -7.13
C VAL A 138 -0.37 4.16 -7.17
N GLY A 139 0.96 4.26 -7.01
CA GLY A 139 1.87 3.14 -6.87
C GLY A 139 2.75 3.34 -5.64
N ILE A 140 2.78 2.36 -4.75
CA ILE A 140 3.57 2.39 -3.52
C ILE A 140 4.29 1.06 -3.30
N ARG A 141 5.43 1.16 -2.64
CA ARG A 141 6.18 0.03 -2.11
C ARG A 141 6.40 0.26 -0.62
N VAL A 142 6.06 -0.71 0.21
CA VAL A 142 6.16 -0.62 1.67
C VAL A 142 6.85 -1.85 2.22
N ARG A 143 7.69 -1.66 3.24
CA ARG A 143 8.39 -2.72 3.97
C ARG A 143 8.14 -2.54 5.46
N LEU A 144 7.98 -3.65 6.18
CA LEU A 144 8.00 -3.70 7.63
C LEU A 144 9.34 -4.32 8.06
N ILE A 145 10.10 -3.59 8.85
CA ILE A 145 11.45 -3.97 9.30
C ILE A 145 11.38 -4.18 10.82
N ASP A 146 11.74 -5.37 11.26
CA ASP A 146 11.89 -5.69 12.68
C ASP A 146 13.10 -4.97 13.26
N ILE A 147 12.94 -4.24 14.36
CA ILE A 147 13.98 -3.42 14.99
C ILE A 147 15.14 -4.28 15.52
N LYS A 148 14.83 -5.41 16.14
CA LYS A 148 15.83 -6.24 16.83
C LYS A 148 16.81 -6.88 15.85
N THR A 149 16.27 -7.34 14.72
CA THR A 149 17.04 -8.10 13.73
C THR A 149 17.45 -7.27 12.52
N GLY A 150 16.81 -6.12 12.27
CA GLY A 150 16.96 -5.33 11.05
C GLY A 150 16.44 -6.02 9.80
N LYS A 151 15.71 -7.13 9.93
CA LYS A 151 15.20 -7.90 8.79
C LYS A 151 13.87 -7.37 8.31
N ILE A 152 13.65 -7.43 7.00
CA ILE A 152 12.33 -7.21 6.43
C ILE A 152 11.47 -8.43 6.76
N VAL A 153 10.38 -8.23 7.50
CA VAL A 153 9.44 -9.27 7.89
C VAL A 153 8.18 -9.28 7.04
N TRP A 154 7.94 -8.19 6.31
CA TRP A 154 6.87 -8.08 5.33
C TRP A 154 7.23 -7.02 4.29
N MET A 155 6.82 -7.24 3.05
CA MET A 155 6.99 -6.28 1.96
C MET A 155 5.86 -6.43 0.95
N VAL A 156 5.42 -5.28 0.43
CA VAL A 156 4.43 -5.23 -0.65
C VAL A 156 4.80 -4.13 -1.64
N ARG A 157 4.51 -4.38 -2.89
CA ARG A 157 4.44 -3.36 -3.96
C ARG A 157 3.06 -3.41 -4.56
N HIS A 158 2.39 -2.27 -4.60
CA HIS A 158 1.01 -2.21 -5.08
C HIS A 158 0.77 -0.96 -5.91
N LYS A 159 0.10 -1.12 -7.05
CA LYS A 159 -0.26 -0.04 -7.96
C LYS A 159 -1.70 -0.21 -8.40
N ARG A 160 -2.46 0.89 -8.41
CA ARG A 160 -3.82 0.95 -8.93
C ARG A 160 -4.07 2.22 -9.72
N ARG A 161 -5.00 2.10 -10.63
CA ARG A 161 -5.64 3.20 -11.36
C ARG A 161 -7.08 3.33 -10.89
N GLY A 162 -7.64 4.53 -10.94
CA GLY A 162 -9.02 4.75 -10.55
C GLY A 162 -10.03 3.93 -11.38
N GLU A 163 -9.67 3.54 -12.60
CA GLU A 163 -10.47 2.71 -13.49
C GLU A 163 -10.45 1.22 -13.14
N ASP A 164 -9.46 0.73 -12.37
CA ASP A 164 -9.37 -0.68 -11.94
C ASP A 164 -10.57 -1.11 -11.08
N TYR A 165 -11.34 -0.16 -10.57
CA TYR A 165 -12.52 -0.39 -9.73
C TYR A 165 -13.84 -0.25 -10.49
N VAL A 166 -13.79 -0.10 -11.81
CA VAL A 166 -14.99 -0.05 -12.63
C VAL A 166 -15.65 -1.42 -12.67
N THR A 167 -16.94 -1.47 -12.34
CA THR A 167 -17.77 -2.68 -12.40
C THR A 167 -18.62 -2.69 -13.66
N VAL A 168 -19.78 -2.00 -13.64
CA VAL A 168 -20.72 -1.93 -14.76
C VAL A 168 -21.04 -0.47 -15.06
N PHE A 169 -21.09 -0.08 -16.34
CA PHE A 169 -21.46 1.29 -16.77
C PHE A 169 -20.70 2.43 -16.05
N ASN A 170 -19.39 2.28 -15.83
CA ASN A 170 -18.53 3.24 -15.10
C ASN A 170 -18.85 3.39 -13.58
N PHE A 171 -19.71 2.54 -13.00
CA PHE A 171 -19.87 2.48 -11.56
C PHE A 171 -18.60 1.93 -10.91
N GLY A 172 -18.25 2.46 -9.73
CA GLY A 172 -17.07 2.09 -8.98
C GLY A 172 -15.79 2.86 -9.35
N ARG A 173 -15.76 3.57 -10.49
CA ARG A 173 -14.59 4.36 -10.90
C ARG A 173 -14.20 5.38 -9.84
N ILE A 174 -12.97 5.28 -9.34
CA ILE A 174 -12.41 6.25 -8.40
C ILE A 174 -11.78 7.40 -9.20
N ARG A 175 -12.24 8.64 -8.95
CA ARG A 175 -11.79 9.84 -9.66
C ARG A 175 -10.89 10.75 -8.81
N SER A 176 -10.98 10.63 -7.49
CA SER A 176 -10.15 11.40 -6.55
C SER A 176 -8.87 10.67 -6.24
N ILE A 177 -7.73 11.38 -6.30
CA ILE A 177 -6.42 10.81 -5.94
C ILE A 177 -6.36 10.43 -4.45
N SER A 178 -6.97 11.22 -3.56
CA SER A 178 -7.04 10.91 -2.14
C SER A 178 -7.89 9.67 -1.86
N ALA A 179 -9.02 9.49 -2.55
CA ALA A 179 -9.85 8.30 -2.42
C ALA A 179 -9.12 7.05 -2.93
N LEU A 180 -8.42 7.15 -4.07
CA LEU A 180 -7.61 6.06 -4.60
C LEU A 180 -6.48 5.71 -3.64
N THR A 181 -5.79 6.70 -3.07
CA THR A 181 -4.71 6.46 -2.10
C THR A 181 -5.21 5.70 -0.88
N LYS A 182 -6.36 6.10 -0.32
CA LYS A 182 -6.97 5.36 0.81
C LYS A 182 -7.27 3.91 0.43
N LYS A 183 -7.80 3.67 -0.76
CA LYS A 183 -8.13 2.33 -1.24
C LYS A 183 -6.87 1.47 -1.40
N VAL A 184 -5.83 2.01 -2.06
CA VAL A 184 -4.53 1.35 -2.24
C VAL A 184 -3.88 1.01 -0.90
N VAL A 185 -3.85 1.96 0.03
CA VAL A 185 -3.29 1.75 1.37
C VAL A 185 -4.09 0.70 2.15
N SER A 186 -5.42 0.72 2.06
CA SER A 186 -6.26 -0.30 2.71
C SER A 186 -5.96 -1.70 2.17
N GLU A 187 -5.87 -1.86 0.84
CA GLU A 187 -5.53 -3.13 0.19
C GLU A 187 -4.12 -3.63 0.62
N VAL A 188 -3.17 -2.71 0.77
CA VAL A 188 -1.82 -3.02 1.28
C VAL A 188 -1.86 -3.52 2.72
N ILE A 189 -2.57 -2.81 3.61
CA ILE A 189 -2.66 -3.18 5.03
C ILE A 189 -3.43 -4.49 5.22
N ASP A 190 -4.42 -4.78 4.38
CA ASP A 190 -5.18 -6.04 4.44
C ASP A 190 -4.32 -7.28 4.16
N THR A 191 -3.12 -7.12 3.56
CA THR A 191 -2.16 -8.23 3.36
C THR A 191 -1.33 -8.57 4.60
N ILE A 192 -1.43 -7.79 5.68
CA ILE A 192 -0.72 -8.04 6.94
C ILE A 192 -1.56 -8.90 7.90
N LYS A 193 -2.87 -9.00 7.64
CA LYS A 193 -3.84 -9.72 8.49
C LYS A 193 -3.72 -11.23 8.36
#